data_80eab5f87c248e986ee28544e94ca613
#
_entry.id   80eab5f87c248e986ee28544e94ca613
#
_cell.length_a   1.000
_cell.length_b   1.000
_cell.length_c   1.000
_cell.angle_alpha   90.00
_cell.angle_beta   90.00
_cell.angle_gamma   90.00
#
_symmetry.space_group_name_H-M   'P 1'
#
loop_
_entity.id
_entity.type
_entity.pdbx_description
1 polymer ?
#
loop_
_entity_poly.entity_id
_entity_poly.type
_entity_poly.pdbx_seq_one_letter_code
_entity_poly.pdbx_strand_id
1 'polypeptide(L)'
;MHNTNDFEKLWQDIGTHGVMVLSTCADNRVTSRSMSVTVIGGRFYCQTNKDYLKCRQIAQNPNVALCFGRFTIEGVCRDIGKPCDNEFFVKALGKAYPDAVSRWSSLPQECVLEITPTLIQSWIYENDIPYIETWDFSESTYAKEKQ
;
A
#
# COMPACT_ATOMS: atom_id res chain seq x y z
N MET A 1 2.72 -6.39 25.32
CA MET A 1 1.57 -7.22 24.92
C MET A 1 0.89 -6.58 23.72
N HIS A 2 0.73 -7.34 22.67
CA HIS A 2 0.08 -6.82 21.48
C HIS A 2 -1.42 -6.79 21.69
N ASN A 3 -2.04 -5.67 21.38
CA ASN A 3 -3.47 -5.59 21.31
C ASN A 3 -3.90 -5.82 19.87
N THR A 4 -4.45 -7.00 19.57
CA THR A 4 -4.94 -7.34 18.23
C THR A 4 -5.96 -6.32 17.72
N ASN A 5 -6.70 -5.67 18.64
CA ASN A 5 -7.70 -4.67 18.29
C ASN A 5 -7.09 -3.44 17.63
N ASP A 6 -5.84 -3.07 17.94
CA ASP A 6 -5.20 -1.91 17.35
C ASP A 6 -4.89 -2.15 15.87
N PHE A 7 -4.48 -3.36 15.50
CA PHE A 7 -4.24 -3.72 14.10
C PHE A 7 -5.55 -3.92 13.34
N GLU A 8 -6.55 -4.54 13.97
CA GLU A 8 -7.87 -4.68 13.35
C GLU A 8 -8.49 -3.31 13.05
N LYS A 9 -8.39 -2.40 13.99
CA LYS A 9 -8.89 -1.04 13.81
C LYS A 9 -8.15 -0.31 12.70
N LEU A 10 -6.83 -0.49 12.62
CA LEU A 10 -6.02 0.07 11.53
C LEU A 10 -6.59 -0.32 10.17
N TRP A 11 -6.82 -1.62 9.96
CA TRP A 11 -7.30 -2.11 8.67
C TRP A 11 -8.74 -1.68 8.40
N GLN A 12 -9.58 -1.58 9.42
CA GLN A 12 -10.93 -1.03 9.28
C GLN A 12 -10.87 0.44 8.85
N ASP A 13 -9.99 1.22 9.43
CA ASP A 13 -9.85 2.65 9.12
C ASP A 13 -9.25 2.88 7.73
N ILE A 14 -8.29 2.06 7.31
CA ILE A 14 -7.72 2.14 5.96
C ILE A 14 -8.74 1.70 4.90
N GLY A 15 -9.51 0.65 5.20
CA GLY A 15 -10.50 0.12 4.27
C GLY A 15 -9.92 -0.86 3.26
N THR A 16 -10.67 -1.14 2.18
CA THR A 16 -10.34 -2.19 1.21
C THR A 16 -9.73 -1.66 -0.08
N HIS A 17 -9.87 -0.38 -0.37
CA HIS A 17 -9.31 0.24 -1.58
C HIS A 17 -9.30 1.76 -1.43
N GLY A 18 -8.46 2.40 -2.21
CA GLY A 18 -8.39 3.86 -2.27
C GLY A 18 -7.32 4.33 -3.23
N VAL A 19 -7.34 5.62 -3.53
CA VAL A 19 -6.26 6.25 -4.29
C VAL A 19 -5.19 6.69 -3.30
N MET A 20 -4.00 6.14 -3.45
CA MET A 20 -2.87 6.40 -2.57
C MET A 20 -1.70 6.94 -3.37
N VAL A 21 -0.87 7.74 -2.74
CA VAL A 21 0.38 8.21 -3.35
C VAL A 21 1.47 7.18 -3.07
N LEU A 22 2.03 6.61 -4.14
CA LEU A 22 3.14 5.67 -4.07
C LEU A 22 4.44 6.40 -4.39
N SER A 23 5.39 6.31 -3.47
CA SER A 23 6.74 6.87 -3.63
C SER A 23 7.75 5.75 -3.80
N THR A 24 8.61 5.89 -4.79
CA THR A 24 9.66 4.94 -5.15
C THR A 24 10.98 5.66 -5.28
N CYS A 25 12.08 4.95 -5.08
CA CYS A 25 13.42 5.54 -5.12
C CYS A 25 14.44 4.55 -5.68
N ALA A 26 15.29 5.04 -6.58
CA ALA A 26 16.49 4.33 -7.02
C ALA A 26 17.51 5.38 -7.47
N ASP A 27 18.79 5.11 -7.25
CA ASP A 27 19.90 6.00 -7.63
C ASP A 27 19.69 7.43 -7.13
N ASN A 28 19.25 7.59 -5.88
CA ASN A 28 18.95 8.87 -5.24
C ASN A 28 17.84 9.67 -5.89
N ARG A 29 17.09 9.07 -6.81
CA ARG A 29 15.94 9.71 -7.45
C ARG A 29 14.64 9.21 -6.83
N VAL A 30 13.92 10.09 -6.17
CA VAL A 30 12.61 9.81 -5.57
C VAL A 30 11.52 10.31 -6.50
N THR A 31 10.55 9.47 -6.81
CA THR A 31 9.38 9.84 -7.61
C THR A 31 8.11 9.39 -6.93
N SER A 32 7.01 10.10 -7.19
CA SER A 32 5.71 9.81 -6.58
C SER A 32 4.60 9.91 -7.63
N ARG A 33 3.55 9.14 -7.46
CA ARG A 33 2.36 9.17 -8.31
C ARG A 33 1.16 8.61 -7.55
N SER A 34 -0.03 9.01 -7.97
CA SER A 34 -1.26 8.44 -7.44
C SER A 34 -1.53 7.08 -8.08
N MET A 35 -1.96 6.12 -7.26
CA MET A 35 -2.28 4.77 -7.69
C MET A 35 -3.61 4.35 -7.07
N SER A 36 -4.42 3.61 -7.83
CA SER A 36 -5.53 2.86 -7.24
C SER A 36 -4.98 1.63 -6.52
N VAL A 37 -5.21 1.55 -5.23
CA VAL A 37 -4.65 0.51 -4.37
C VAL A 37 -5.78 -0.32 -3.77
N THR A 38 -5.62 -1.62 -3.80
CA THR A 38 -6.52 -2.58 -3.16
C THR A 38 -5.82 -3.17 -1.94
N VAL A 39 -6.53 -3.24 -0.82
CA VAL A 39 -5.99 -3.73 0.46
C VAL A 39 -6.57 -5.12 0.71
N ILE A 40 -5.71 -6.11 0.82
CA ILE A 40 -6.10 -7.51 1.01
C ILE A 40 -5.18 -8.16 2.03
N GLY A 41 -5.75 -8.70 3.09
CA GLY A 41 -4.98 -9.45 4.08
C GLY A 41 -3.82 -8.67 4.71
N GLY A 42 -3.99 -7.37 4.94
CA GLY A 42 -2.95 -6.54 5.54
C GLY A 42 -1.82 -6.19 4.59
N ARG A 43 -2.03 -6.28 3.29
CA ARG A 43 -1.08 -5.88 2.24
C ARG A 43 -1.76 -5.00 1.21
N PHE A 44 -0.95 -4.25 0.50
CA PHE A 44 -1.40 -3.28 -0.49
C PHE A 44 -1.02 -3.76 -1.88
N TYR A 45 -1.98 -3.71 -2.80
CA TYR A 45 -1.81 -4.22 -4.16
C TYR A 45 -2.21 -3.16 -5.17
N CYS A 46 -1.45 -3.04 -6.24
CA CYS A 46 -1.85 -2.24 -7.38
C CYS A 46 -1.35 -2.89 -8.68
N GLN A 47 -2.05 -2.62 -9.79
CA GLN A 47 -1.57 -3.09 -11.08
C GLN A 47 -1.06 -1.90 -11.89
N THR A 48 -0.06 -2.13 -12.71
CA THR A 48 0.58 -1.11 -13.51
C THR A 48 1.31 -1.75 -14.69
N ASN A 49 1.69 -0.91 -15.65
CA ASN A 49 2.55 -1.34 -16.75
C ASN A 49 3.98 -1.57 -16.20
N LYS A 50 4.51 -2.77 -16.39
CA LYS A 50 5.83 -3.18 -15.88
C LYS A 50 6.99 -2.37 -16.47
N ASP A 51 6.78 -1.67 -17.59
CA ASP A 51 7.81 -0.88 -18.26
C ASP A 51 7.91 0.56 -17.72
N TYR A 52 7.02 0.95 -16.81
CA TYR A 52 7.04 2.30 -16.22
C TYR A 52 8.21 2.48 -15.27
N LEU A 53 8.61 3.74 -15.08
CA LEU A 53 9.75 4.11 -14.22
C LEU A 53 9.64 3.51 -12.81
N LYS A 54 8.46 3.55 -12.20
CA LYS A 54 8.29 3.00 -10.85
C LYS A 54 8.69 1.53 -10.76
N CYS A 55 8.38 0.74 -11.78
CA CYS A 55 8.74 -0.68 -11.79
C CYS A 55 10.24 -0.88 -11.94
N ARG A 56 10.92 -0.06 -12.76
CA ARG A 56 12.38 -0.09 -12.87
C ARG A 56 13.05 0.31 -11.54
N GLN A 57 12.50 1.31 -10.87
CA GLN A 57 13.00 1.73 -9.56
C GLN A 57 12.83 0.63 -8.51
N ILE A 58 11.65 0.01 -8.45
CA ILE A 58 11.35 -1.06 -7.49
C ILE A 58 12.24 -2.27 -7.72
N ALA A 59 12.58 -2.59 -8.98
CA ALA A 59 13.49 -3.69 -9.29
C ALA A 59 14.88 -3.47 -8.71
N GLN A 60 15.32 -2.21 -8.60
CA GLN A 60 16.62 -1.86 -8.02
C GLN A 60 16.53 -1.64 -6.50
N ASN A 61 15.42 -1.06 -6.03
CA ASN A 61 15.21 -0.75 -4.62
C ASN A 61 13.75 -1.05 -4.26
N PRO A 62 13.50 -2.14 -3.53
CA PRO A 62 12.13 -2.55 -3.20
C PRO A 62 11.48 -1.71 -2.10
N ASN A 63 12.22 -0.85 -1.43
CA ASN A 63 11.67 -0.01 -0.38
C ASN A 63 10.81 1.09 -0.98
N VAL A 64 9.57 1.17 -0.52
CA VAL A 64 8.57 2.12 -1.01
C VAL A 64 7.82 2.75 0.15
N ALA A 65 7.08 3.81 -0.15
CA ALA A 65 6.16 4.41 0.79
C ALA A 65 4.83 4.70 0.12
N LEU A 66 3.76 4.60 0.90
CA LEU A 66 2.43 5.02 0.50
C LEU A 66 1.96 6.13 1.44
N CYS A 67 1.21 7.07 0.89
CA CYS A 67 0.52 8.07 1.68
C CYS A 67 -0.97 8.02 1.35
N PHE A 68 -1.80 7.88 2.38
CA PHE A 68 -3.25 7.78 2.23
C PHE A 68 -3.93 8.50 3.39
N GLY A 69 -4.45 9.70 3.12
CA GLY A 69 -5.05 10.52 4.16
C GLY A 69 -4.05 10.79 5.29
N ARG A 70 -4.45 10.47 6.52
CA ARG A 70 -3.59 10.62 7.71
C ARG A 70 -2.53 9.53 7.86
N PHE A 71 -2.56 8.50 7.01
CA PHE A 71 -1.63 7.38 7.11
C PHE A 71 -0.41 7.55 6.22
N THR A 72 0.75 7.25 6.77
CA THR A 72 1.99 7.06 6.02
C THR A 72 2.44 5.61 6.21
N ILE A 73 2.76 4.95 5.11
CA ILE A 73 3.04 3.51 5.09
C ILE A 73 4.42 3.32 4.49
N GLU A 74 5.32 2.73 5.25
CA GLU A 74 6.61 2.23 4.74
C GLU A 74 6.46 0.75 4.47
N GLY A 75 6.99 0.28 3.37
CA GLY A 75 6.87 -1.13 3.03
C GLY A 75 7.90 -1.60 2.02
N VAL A 76 7.81 -2.88 1.72
CA VAL A 76 8.65 -3.55 0.73
C VAL A 76 7.74 -4.01 -0.41
N CYS A 77 8.10 -3.63 -1.62
CA CYS A 77 7.31 -3.90 -2.82
C CYS A 77 7.97 -4.96 -3.69
N ARG A 78 7.16 -5.85 -4.24
CA ARG A 78 7.62 -6.80 -5.25
C ARG A 78 6.59 -6.97 -6.35
N ASP A 79 7.08 -7.29 -7.53
CA ASP A 79 6.25 -7.68 -8.67
C ASP A 79 5.88 -9.16 -8.49
N ILE A 80 4.58 -9.46 -8.39
CA ILE A 80 4.09 -10.83 -8.22
C ILE A 80 3.53 -11.42 -9.53
N GLY A 81 3.78 -10.75 -10.66
CA GLY A 81 3.42 -11.26 -11.97
C GLY A 81 2.15 -10.63 -12.55
N LYS A 82 1.62 -11.29 -13.55
CA LYS A 82 0.46 -10.78 -14.29
C LYS A 82 -0.82 -10.84 -13.44
N PRO A 83 -1.76 -9.90 -13.68
CA PRO A 83 -3.06 -9.97 -13.00
C PRO A 83 -3.77 -11.31 -13.18
N CYS A 84 -3.73 -11.91 -14.38
CA CYS A 84 -4.39 -13.20 -14.63
C CYS A 84 -3.81 -14.36 -13.82
N ASP A 85 -2.57 -14.25 -13.34
CA ASP A 85 -1.93 -15.23 -12.47
C ASP A 85 -2.20 -14.94 -10.99
N ASN A 86 -2.96 -13.91 -10.68
CA ASN A 86 -3.28 -13.46 -9.33
C ASN A 86 -4.79 -13.23 -9.19
N GLU A 87 -5.56 -14.30 -9.25
CA GLU A 87 -7.03 -14.24 -9.24
C GLU A 87 -7.61 -13.51 -8.02
N PHE A 88 -6.97 -13.68 -6.86
CA PHE A 88 -7.42 -13.01 -5.63
C PHE A 88 -7.44 -11.48 -5.78
N PHE A 89 -6.43 -10.95 -6.47
CA PHE A 89 -6.33 -9.52 -6.74
C PHE A 89 -7.38 -9.07 -7.76
N VAL A 90 -7.50 -9.78 -8.88
CA VAL A 90 -8.47 -9.44 -9.94
C VAL A 90 -9.89 -9.48 -9.39
N LYS A 91 -10.20 -10.45 -8.56
CA LYS A 91 -11.52 -10.56 -7.91
C LYS A 91 -11.81 -9.36 -7.00
N ALA A 92 -10.83 -8.97 -6.17
CA ALA A 92 -10.96 -7.83 -5.28
C ALA A 92 -11.06 -6.51 -6.06
N LEU A 93 -10.21 -6.33 -7.07
CA LEU A 93 -10.23 -5.15 -7.94
C LEU A 93 -11.58 -5.03 -8.66
N GLY A 94 -12.10 -6.14 -9.16
CA GLY A 94 -13.35 -6.17 -9.90
C GLY A 94 -14.58 -5.78 -9.08
N LYS A 95 -14.55 -6.00 -7.77
CA LYS A 95 -15.62 -5.55 -6.87
C LYS A 95 -15.69 -4.04 -6.78
N ALA A 96 -14.53 -3.37 -6.77
CA ALA A 96 -14.43 -1.92 -6.65
C ALA A 96 -14.46 -1.23 -8.02
N TYR A 97 -13.77 -1.82 -9.00
CA TYR A 97 -13.52 -1.21 -10.31
C TYR A 97 -13.64 -2.24 -11.42
N PRO A 98 -14.89 -2.67 -11.78
CA PRO A 98 -15.06 -3.70 -12.82
C PRO A 98 -14.49 -3.28 -14.19
N ASP A 99 -14.56 -1.98 -14.52
CA ASP A 99 -14.00 -1.47 -15.77
C ASP A 99 -12.47 -1.57 -15.82
N ALA A 100 -11.80 -1.45 -14.67
CA ALA A 100 -10.34 -1.58 -14.61
C ALA A 100 -9.91 -3.00 -14.98
N VAL A 101 -10.64 -4.01 -14.52
CA VAL A 101 -10.37 -5.41 -14.87
C VAL A 101 -10.53 -5.63 -16.36
N SER A 102 -11.65 -5.17 -16.96
CA SER A 102 -11.93 -5.39 -18.37
C SER A 102 -10.97 -4.62 -19.29
N ARG A 103 -10.49 -3.44 -18.87
CA ARG A 103 -9.62 -2.61 -19.69
C ARG A 103 -8.14 -2.96 -19.59
N TRP A 104 -7.66 -3.28 -18.39
CA TRP A 104 -6.23 -3.28 -18.10
C TRP A 104 -5.67 -4.63 -17.71
N SER A 105 -6.44 -5.46 -16.98
CA SER A 105 -5.88 -6.67 -16.36
C SER A 105 -5.43 -7.73 -17.35
N SER A 106 -5.92 -7.72 -18.59
CA SER A 106 -5.55 -8.67 -19.63
C SER A 106 -4.39 -8.20 -20.52
N LEU A 107 -3.93 -6.95 -20.34
CA LEU A 107 -2.85 -6.41 -21.16
C LEU A 107 -1.53 -7.11 -20.82
N PRO A 108 -0.70 -7.47 -21.84
CA PRO A 108 0.51 -8.26 -21.60
C PRO A 108 1.58 -7.54 -20.78
N GLN A 109 1.57 -6.20 -20.75
CA GLN A 109 2.54 -5.41 -19.98
C GLN A 109 2.11 -5.17 -18.53
N GLU A 110 0.91 -5.58 -18.15
CA GLU A 110 0.43 -5.35 -16.78
C GLU A 110 1.07 -6.33 -15.79
N CYS A 111 1.43 -5.80 -14.64
CA CYS A 111 1.89 -6.59 -13.50
C CYS A 111 1.18 -6.12 -12.23
N VAL A 112 1.18 -6.97 -11.23
CA VAL A 112 0.65 -6.66 -9.90
C VAL A 112 1.82 -6.41 -8.97
N LEU A 113 1.81 -5.26 -8.31
CA LEU A 113 2.77 -4.91 -7.27
C LEU A 113 2.14 -5.23 -5.92
N GLU A 114 2.87 -5.97 -5.10
CA GLU A 114 2.49 -6.30 -3.72
C GLU A 114 3.37 -5.53 -2.76
N ILE A 115 2.77 -4.76 -1.87
CA ILE A 115 3.48 -3.99 -0.86
C ILE A 115 3.15 -4.57 0.51
N THR A 116 4.18 -5.08 1.17
CA THR A 116 4.09 -5.58 2.54
C THR A 116 4.51 -4.47 3.49
N PRO A 117 3.63 -3.99 4.36
CA PRO A 117 3.96 -2.88 5.25
C PRO A 117 4.99 -3.32 6.30
N THR A 118 5.92 -2.43 6.62
CA THR A 118 6.88 -2.59 7.70
C THR A 118 6.56 -1.64 8.85
N LEU A 119 6.08 -0.44 8.54
CA LEU A 119 5.71 0.57 9.51
C LEU A 119 4.56 1.41 8.97
N ILE A 120 3.54 1.61 9.77
CA ILE A 120 2.45 2.55 9.45
C ILE A 120 2.35 3.55 10.59
N GLN A 121 2.25 4.83 10.24
CA GLN A 121 2.02 5.89 11.21
C GLN A 121 0.80 6.70 10.80
N SER A 122 0.13 7.28 11.79
CA SER A 122 -0.93 8.24 11.55
C SER A 122 -0.73 9.46 12.43
N TRP A 123 -1.18 10.61 11.93
CA TRP A 123 -1.23 11.84 12.69
C TRP A 123 -2.69 12.12 13.04
N ILE A 124 -3.00 12.20 14.32
CA ILE A 124 -4.36 12.46 14.78
C ILE A 124 -4.38 13.57 15.83
N TYR A 125 -5.55 14.19 16.01
CA TYR A 125 -5.80 15.14 17.06
C TYR A 125 -6.92 14.61 17.96
N GLU A 126 -6.71 14.71 19.27
CA GLU A 126 -7.74 14.43 20.27
C GLU A 126 -7.80 15.63 21.22
N ASN A 127 -8.95 16.29 21.30
CA ASN A 127 -9.09 17.51 22.10
C ASN A 127 -8.01 18.56 21.78
N ASP A 128 -7.74 18.76 20.49
CA ASP A 128 -6.75 19.69 19.96
C ASP A 128 -5.29 19.34 20.30
N ILE A 129 -5.04 18.14 20.83
CA ILE A 129 -3.69 17.65 21.16
C ILE A 129 -3.27 16.70 20.02
N PRO A 130 -2.09 16.94 19.40
CA PRO A 130 -1.61 16.04 18.35
C PRO A 130 -1.00 14.76 18.93
N TYR A 131 -1.25 13.65 18.28
CA TYR A 131 -0.67 12.36 18.59
C TYR A 131 -0.16 11.70 17.31
N ILE A 132 0.92 10.93 17.42
CA ILE A 132 1.35 10.01 16.39
C ILE A 132 1.05 8.60 16.86
N GLU A 133 0.28 7.87 16.07
CA GLU A 133 0.09 6.44 16.23
C GLU A 133 1.12 5.72 15.36
N THR A 134 1.72 4.66 15.88
CA THR A 134 2.71 3.85 15.16
C THR A 134 2.38 2.38 15.27
N TRP A 135 2.22 1.72 14.13
CA TRP A 135 2.09 0.27 14.02
C TRP A 135 3.38 -0.27 13.42
N ASP A 136 4.16 -0.97 14.24
CA ASP A 136 5.43 -1.58 13.82
C ASP A 136 5.17 -3.05 13.52
N PHE A 137 5.28 -3.42 12.25
CA PHE A 137 4.97 -4.79 11.79
C PHE A 137 6.11 -5.76 12.09
N SER A 138 7.34 -5.29 12.21
CA SER A 138 8.47 -6.15 12.56
C SER A 138 8.41 -6.61 14.02
N GLU A 139 7.96 -5.73 14.90
CA GLU A 139 7.81 -6.01 16.33
C GLU A 139 6.38 -6.40 16.71
N SER A 140 5.43 -6.23 15.80
CA SER A 140 3.99 -6.41 16.05
C SER A 140 3.49 -5.55 17.22
N THR A 141 3.93 -4.29 17.28
CA THR A 141 3.59 -3.36 18.35
C THR A 141 2.82 -2.16 17.86
N TYR A 142 2.04 -1.59 18.75
CA TYR A 142 1.33 -0.32 18.56
C TYR A 142 1.69 0.64 19.67
N ALA A 143 1.92 1.90 19.29
CA ALA A 143 2.15 3.00 20.24
C ALA A 143 1.38 4.23 19.81
N LYS A 144 0.95 5.01 20.80
CA LYS A 144 0.31 6.31 20.57
C LYS A 144 1.02 7.32 21.46
N GLU A 145 1.65 8.30 20.83
CA GLU A 145 2.51 9.25 21.52
C GLU A 145 2.04 10.69 21.30
N LYS A 146 1.93 11.42 22.38
CA LYS A 146 1.62 12.85 22.36
C LYS A 146 2.81 13.63 21.79
N GLN A 147 2.51 14.56 20.90
CA GLN A 147 3.50 15.42 20.25
C GLN A 147 3.61 16.79 20.94
#